data_d74e6895945add4743233cfbd44f2d8a
#
_entry.id   d74e6895945add4743233cfbd44f2d8a
#
_cell.length_a   1.000
_cell.length_b   1.000
_cell.length_c   1.000
_cell.angle_alpha   90.00
_cell.angle_beta   90.00
_cell.angle_gamma   90.00
#
_symmetry.space_group_name_H-M   'P 1'
#
loop_
_entity.id
_entity.type
_entity.pdbx_description
1 polymer ?
#
loop_
_entity_poly.entity_id
_entity_poly.type
_entity_poly.pdbx_seq_one_letter_code
_entity_poly.pdbx_strand_id
1 'polypeptide(L)'
;KFREEEVYVADTSFFDLFSFQILEGDPRTVLINPMEMVLSESTARKYFGATNPIGESLRFNGGLEFKITGIFEDAPRNSHLKPDMVASWETLVRFRGAEINTAWQWDAFFNYIQLHPETDYKEFEAKLPPFIEEQVGDDNDRFGASVVFYLQPLRSIHLNSDFMFEAEPGGNARSVYALIVIAIFMVIIAWV
;
A
#
# COMPACT_ATOMS: atom_id res chain seq x y z
N LYS A 1 -5.61 24.02 -9.16
CA LYS A 1 -6.26 22.83 -8.59
C LYS A 1 -5.72 21.62 -9.35
N PHE A 2 -5.05 20.72 -8.68
CA PHE A 2 -4.55 19.48 -9.24
C PHE A 2 -5.47 18.32 -8.81
N ARG A 3 -5.49 17.25 -9.56
CA ARG A 3 -6.11 15.97 -9.20
C ARG A 3 -4.99 14.96 -9.02
N GLU A 4 -4.92 14.37 -7.85
CA GLU A 4 -4.04 13.25 -7.55
C GLU A 4 -4.89 12.01 -7.35
N GLU A 5 -4.41 10.88 -7.85
CA GLU A 5 -5.10 9.60 -7.78
C GLU A 5 -4.40 8.64 -6.81
N GLU A 6 -3.08 8.82 -6.62
CA GLU A 6 -2.23 7.94 -5.82
C GLU A 6 -1.98 8.53 -4.42
N VAL A 7 -3.06 8.73 -3.65
CA VAL A 7 -3.01 9.24 -2.27
C VAL A 7 -3.30 8.10 -1.31
N TYR A 8 -2.28 7.69 -0.57
CA TYR A 8 -2.36 6.59 0.38
C TYR A 8 -2.53 7.11 1.81
N VAL A 9 -3.12 6.28 2.66
CA VAL A 9 -3.12 6.47 4.11
C VAL A 9 -2.35 5.30 4.70
N ALA A 10 -1.32 5.58 5.47
CA ALA A 10 -0.46 4.54 6.02
C ALA A 10 -0.01 4.89 7.45
N ASP A 11 0.41 3.87 8.16
CA ASP A 11 1.05 4.00 9.46
C ASP A 11 2.54 4.38 9.33
N THR A 12 3.20 4.59 10.47
CA THR A 12 4.59 5.01 10.52
C THR A 12 5.58 3.96 10.01
N SER A 13 5.17 2.69 9.92
CA SER A 13 6.04 1.59 9.44
C SER A 13 6.14 1.51 7.92
N PHE A 14 5.32 2.25 7.19
CA PHE A 14 5.24 2.21 5.73
C PHE A 14 6.60 2.41 5.06
N PHE A 15 7.33 3.43 5.47
CA PHE A 15 8.62 3.77 4.85
C PHE A 15 9.72 2.74 5.17
N ASP A 16 9.68 2.15 6.37
CA ASP A 16 10.62 1.09 6.76
C ASP A 16 10.32 -0.22 6.01
N LEU A 17 9.03 -0.59 5.93
CA LEU A 17 8.60 -1.85 5.33
C LEU A 17 8.87 -1.89 3.81
N PHE A 18 8.56 -0.81 3.10
CA PHE A 18 8.71 -0.74 1.65
C PHE A 18 10.03 -0.10 1.19
N SER A 19 10.89 0.29 2.14
CA SER A 19 12.22 0.87 1.86
C SER A 19 12.18 2.13 0.97
N PHE A 20 11.10 2.89 0.99
CA PHE A 20 11.07 4.22 0.38
C PHE A 20 11.98 5.15 1.17
N GLN A 21 12.97 5.72 0.49
CA GLN A 21 13.92 6.62 1.14
C GLN A 21 13.25 7.97 1.45
N ILE A 22 13.28 8.39 2.72
CA ILE A 22 12.94 9.76 3.10
C ILE A 22 14.13 10.66 2.74
N LEU A 23 13.91 11.60 1.82
CA LEU A 23 14.90 12.55 1.34
C LEU A 23 15.03 13.76 2.25
N GLU A 24 13.89 14.24 2.76
CA GLU A 24 13.80 15.34 3.70
C GLU A 24 12.76 15.04 4.79
N GLY A 25 13.02 15.45 6.02
CA GLY A 25 12.24 15.09 7.21
C GLY A 25 12.92 14.00 8.04
N ASP A 26 12.40 13.71 9.23
CA ASP A 26 12.90 12.62 10.07
C ASP A 26 12.04 11.36 9.89
N PRO A 27 12.58 10.27 9.32
CA PRO A 27 11.83 9.03 9.08
C PRO A 27 11.09 8.49 10.31
N ARG A 28 11.60 8.80 11.50
CA ARG A 28 11.01 8.31 12.77
C ARG A 28 9.84 9.15 13.25
N THR A 29 9.64 10.34 12.69
CA THR A 29 8.63 11.29 13.13
C THR A 29 7.62 11.68 12.07
N VAL A 30 7.84 11.30 10.82
CA VAL A 30 6.83 11.49 9.76
C VAL A 30 5.60 10.62 10.03
N LEU A 31 4.41 11.15 9.77
CA LEU A 31 3.12 10.47 9.91
C LEU A 31 2.72 10.06 11.35
N ILE A 32 3.38 10.55 12.39
CA ILE A 32 3.02 10.22 13.78
C ILE A 32 1.71 10.89 14.20
N ASN A 33 1.49 12.14 13.78
CA ASN A 33 0.32 12.89 14.21
C ASN A 33 -0.77 12.90 13.13
N PRO A 34 -2.04 13.11 13.53
CA PRO A 34 -3.11 13.31 12.56
C PRO A 34 -2.88 14.58 11.74
N MET A 35 -3.37 14.59 10.52
CA MET A 35 -3.23 15.68 9.55
C MET A 35 -1.78 15.94 9.12
N GLU A 36 -0.93 14.92 9.18
CA GLU A 36 0.40 14.93 8.59
C GLU A 36 0.42 14.20 7.24
N MET A 37 1.28 14.65 6.34
CA MET A 37 1.43 14.10 5.00
C MET A 37 2.89 14.17 4.56
N VAL A 38 3.32 13.14 3.84
CA VAL A 38 4.61 13.08 3.17
C VAL A 38 4.37 13.06 1.66
N LEU A 39 5.17 13.80 0.90
CA LEU A 39 5.04 13.92 -0.55
C LEU A 39 6.17 13.18 -1.26
N SER A 40 5.90 12.62 -2.43
CA SER A 40 6.98 12.20 -3.33
C SER A 40 7.76 13.42 -3.84
N GLU A 41 9.01 13.23 -4.25
CA GLU A 41 9.87 14.33 -4.73
C GLU A 41 9.22 15.06 -5.91
N SER A 42 8.68 14.33 -6.87
CA SER A 42 8.01 14.91 -8.04
C SER A 42 6.76 15.70 -7.64
N THR A 43 5.99 15.19 -6.68
CA THR A 43 4.79 15.86 -6.17
C THR A 43 5.15 17.12 -5.36
N ALA A 44 6.17 17.06 -4.51
CA ALA A 44 6.67 18.24 -3.82
C ALA A 44 7.07 19.33 -4.81
N ARG A 45 7.84 18.97 -5.85
CA ARG A 45 8.23 19.90 -6.93
C ARG A 45 7.04 20.46 -7.71
N LYS A 46 6.02 19.64 -7.97
CA LYS A 46 4.79 20.03 -8.66
C LYS A 46 3.99 21.10 -7.92
N TYR A 47 3.90 21.00 -6.58
CA TYR A 47 3.09 21.90 -5.76
C TYR A 47 3.86 23.11 -5.27
N PHE A 48 5.12 22.97 -4.94
CA PHE A 48 5.93 23.98 -4.26
C PHE A 48 7.12 24.51 -5.11
N GLY A 49 7.34 23.92 -6.30
CA GLY A 49 8.44 24.29 -7.17
C GLY A 49 9.80 24.00 -6.54
N ALA A 50 10.61 25.04 -6.35
CA ALA A 50 11.93 24.94 -5.71
C ALA A 50 11.89 25.26 -4.20
N THR A 51 10.73 25.57 -3.63
CA THR A 51 10.59 25.89 -2.21
C THR A 51 10.47 24.60 -1.41
N ASN A 52 11.21 24.52 -0.29
CA ASN A 52 11.09 23.40 0.62
C ASN A 52 9.69 23.42 1.28
N PRO A 53 8.88 22.35 1.11
CA PRO A 53 7.52 22.32 1.64
C PRO A 53 7.41 21.87 3.09
N ILE A 54 8.52 21.48 3.74
CA ILE A 54 8.47 20.97 5.12
C ILE A 54 7.90 22.03 6.06
N GLY A 55 6.83 21.65 6.77
CA GLY A 55 6.11 22.55 7.68
C GLY A 55 5.00 23.37 7.02
N GLU A 56 4.97 23.42 5.69
CA GLU A 56 3.88 24.07 4.95
C GLU A 56 2.59 23.23 4.99
N SER A 57 1.47 23.87 4.65
CA SER A 57 0.17 23.21 4.61
C SER A 57 -0.29 22.96 3.18
N LEU A 58 -0.79 21.74 2.93
CA LEU A 58 -1.46 21.37 1.69
C LEU A 58 -2.95 21.17 1.93
N ARG A 59 -3.78 21.87 1.16
CA ARG A 59 -5.24 21.70 1.24
C ARG A 59 -5.72 20.58 0.32
N PHE A 60 -6.29 19.55 0.91
CA PHE A 60 -6.82 18.37 0.24
C PHE A 60 -8.34 18.37 0.23
N ASN A 61 -8.95 17.96 -0.89
CA ASN A 61 -10.41 17.84 -1.07
C ASN A 61 -11.23 19.08 -0.66
N GLY A 62 -10.64 20.27 -0.78
CA GLY A 62 -11.34 21.55 -0.56
C GLY A 62 -11.55 21.95 0.91
N GLY A 63 -11.06 21.16 1.89
CA GLY A 63 -11.29 21.49 3.30
C GLY A 63 -10.29 20.95 4.28
N LEU A 64 -9.70 19.79 4.01
CA LEU A 64 -8.70 19.20 4.90
C LEU A 64 -7.33 19.83 4.67
N GLU A 65 -6.71 20.33 5.71
CA GLU A 65 -5.35 20.87 5.66
C GLU A 65 -4.38 19.88 6.31
N PHE A 66 -3.43 19.42 5.51
CA PHE A 66 -2.35 18.53 5.95
C PHE A 66 -1.05 19.31 6.06
N LYS A 67 -0.34 19.12 7.16
CA LYS A 67 1.02 19.61 7.32
C LYS A 67 1.99 18.68 6.64
N ILE A 68 2.88 19.21 5.81
CA ILE A 68 3.92 18.42 5.15
C ILE A 68 5.05 18.17 6.15
N THR A 69 5.35 16.89 6.42
CA THR A 69 6.36 16.49 7.41
C THR A 69 7.57 15.80 6.77
N GLY A 70 7.48 15.42 5.48
CA GLY A 70 8.59 14.78 4.79
C GLY A 70 8.45 14.80 3.28
N ILE A 71 9.56 14.50 2.61
CA ILE A 71 9.65 14.22 1.19
C ILE A 71 10.31 12.85 1.05
N PHE A 72 9.74 11.99 0.22
CA PHE A 72 10.32 10.69 -0.10
C PHE A 72 10.65 10.56 -1.58
N GLU A 73 11.54 9.62 -1.91
CA GLU A 73 11.94 9.30 -3.26
C GLU A 73 10.76 8.79 -4.10
N ASP A 74 10.68 9.22 -5.36
CA ASP A 74 9.65 8.75 -6.28
C ASP A 74 9.69 7.22 -6.42
N ALA A 75 8.53 6.57 -6.38
CA ALA A 75 8.44 5.14 -6.54
C ALA A 75 8.99 4.68 -7.91
N PRO A 76 9.81 3.61 -7.95
CA PRO A 76 10.23 3.01 -9.20
C PRO A 76 9.02 2.56 -10.04
N ARG A 77 9.12 2.64 -11.37
CA ARG A 77 8.04 2.25 -12.28
C ARG A 77 7.56 0.81 -12.11
N ASN A 78 8.43 -0.08 -11.65
CA ASN A 78 8.14 -1.49 -11.36
C ASN A 78 7.75 -1.74 -9.90
N SER A 79 7.53 -0.70 -9.10
CA SER A 79 7.02 -0.85 -7.75
C SER A 79 5.57 -1.32 -7.77
N HIS A 80 5.21 -2.16 -6.79
CA HIS A 80 3.83 -2.56 -6.51
C HIS A 80 3.00 -1.38 -5.97
N LEU A 81 3.61 -0.50 -5.19
CA LEU A 81 2.98 0.72 -4.66
C LEU A 81 3.65 1.94 -5.30
N LYS A 82 2.86 2.93 -5.69
CA LYS A 82 3.34 4.15 -6.35
C LYS A 82 2.69 5.40 -5.75
N PRO A 83 2.86 5.63 -4.44
CA PRO A 83 2.24 6.78 -3.82
C PRO A 83 2.82 8.10 -4.34
N ASP A 84 1.94 9.05 -4.66
CA ASP A 84 2.29 10.47 -4.84
C ASP A 84 2.35 11.18 -3.48
N MET A 85 1.43 10.77 -2.59
CA MET A 85 1.27 11.32 -1.26
C MET A 85 0.92 10.21 -0.27
N VAL A 86 1.47 10.30 0.93
CA VAL A 86 1.10 9.40 2.04
C VAL A 86 0.63 10.24 3.22
N ALA A 87 -0.63 10.07 3.60
CA ALA A 87 -1.22 10.70 4.78
C ALA A 87 -1.12 9.77 5.99
N SER A 88 -1.03 10.36 7.18
CA SER A 88 -0.95 9.61 8.43
C SER A 88 -2.22 8.81 8.70
N TRP A 89 -2.07 7.55 9.12
CA TRP A 89 -3.12 6.69 9.66
C TRP A 89 -3.87 7.35 10.82
N GLU A 90 -3.17 8.09 11.66
CA GLU A 90 -3.76 8.83 12.78
C GLU A 90 -4.81 9.85 12.34
N THR A 91 -4.74 10.32 11.08
CA THR A 91 -5.80 11.13 10.48
C THR A 91 -7.10 10.34 10.37
N LEU A 92 -7.01 9.10 9.94
CA LEU A 92 -8.18 8.23 9.80
C LEU A 92 -8.75 7.87 11.18
N VAL A 93 -7.88 7.55 12.14
CA VAL A 93 -8.25 7.31 13.55
C VAL A 93 -8.98 8.52 14.13
N ARG A 94 -8.49 9.73 13.87
CA ARG A 94 -9.14 10.97 14.32
C ARG A 94 -10.56 11.16 13.79
N PHE A 95 -10.82 10.75 12.53
CA PHE A 95 -12.15 10.93 11.91
C PHE A 95 -13.10 9.78 12.14
N ARG A 96 -12.60 8.57 12.33
CA ARG A 96 -13.39 7.34 12.44
C ARG A 96 -13.50 6.80 13.87
N GLY A 97 -12.59 7.23 14.76
CA GLY A 97 -12.46 6.69 16.12
C GLY A 97 -11.38 5.61 16.21
N ALA A 98 -10.93 5.33 17.43
CA ALA A 98 -9.87 4.35 17.70
C ALA A 98 -10.29 2.91 17.40
N GLU A 99 -11.58 2.63 17.35
CA GLU A 99 -12.15 1.33 17.01
C GLU A 99 -11.75 0.83 15.61
N ILE A 100 -11.31 1.72 14.72
CA ILE A 100 -10.79 1.34 13.41
C ILE A 100 -9.56 0.43 13.51
N ASN A 101 -8.77 0.55 14.58
CA ASN A 101 -7.59 -0.27 14.80
C ASN A 101 -7.89 -1.73 15.15
N THR A 102 -9.16 -2.01 15.51
CA THR A 102 -9.65 -3.36 15.85
C THR A 102 -10.81 -3.80 14.97
N ALA A 103 -11.05 -3.10 13.87
CA ALA A 103 -12.15 -3.38 12.94
C ALA A 103 -11.78 -4.53 11.98
N TRP A 104 -11.71 -5.75 12.47
CA TRP A 104 -11.31 -6.96 11.71
C TRP A 104 -12.21 -7.28 10.51
N GLN A 105 -13.43 -6.78 10.49
CA GLN A 105 -14.40 -7.01 9.41
C GLN A 105 -14.35 -5.94 8.32
N TRP A 106 -13.48 -4.95 8.46
CA TRP A 106 -13.35 -3.91 7.46
C TRP A 106 -12.26 -4.23 6.46
N ASP A 107 -12.66 -4.57 5.25
CA ASP A 107 -11.83 -5.01 4.13
C ASP A 107 -11.21 -3.87 3.27
N ALA A 108 -11.32 -2.61 3.74
CA ALA A 108 -10.82 -1.44 3.01
C ALA A 108 -9.30 -1.20 3.16
N PHE A 109 -8.56 -2.12 3.79
CA PHE A 109 -7.14 -1.95 4.07
C PHE A 109 -6.29 -3.05 3.47
N PHE A 110 -5.12 -2.65 2.99
CA PHE A 110 -4.06 -3.59 2.62
C PHE A 110 -3.12 -3.76 3.82
N ASN A 111 -3.02 -4.95 4.34
CA ASN A 111 -2.13 -5.28 5.44
C ASN A 111 -0.89 -5.99 4.90
N TYR A 112 0.28 -5.44 5.19
CA TYR A 112 1.56 -6.02 4.83
C TYR A 112 2.30 -6.44 6.09
N ILE A 113 2.92 -7.60 6.05
CA ILE A 113 3.72 -8.11 7.16
C ILE A 113 5.10 -8.52 6.65
N GLN A 114 6.13 -8.21 7.43
CA GLN A 114 7.47 -8.72 7.19
C GLN A 114 7.72 -9.90 8.10
N LEU A 115 7.97 -11.05 7.51
CA LEU A 115 8.35 -12.25 8.24
C LEU A 115 9.87 -12.30 8.41
N HIS A 116 10.33 -12.97 9.47
CA HIS A 116 11.74 -13.28 9.63
C HIS A 116 12.23 -14.12 8.44
N PRO A 117 13.46 -13.92 7.92
CA PRO A 117 13.95 -14.57 6.70
C PRO A 117 13.85 -16.11 6.69
N GLU A 118 13.91 -16.75 7.86
CA GLU A 118 13.84 -18.21 8.01
C GLU A 118 12.42 -18.73 8.22
N THR A 119 11.40 -17.85 8.26
CA THR A 119 10.01 -18.25 8.48
C THR A 119 9.39 -18.74 7.19
N ASP A 120 8.90 -19.98 7.16
CA ASP A 120 8.03 -20.44 6.09
C ASP A 120 6.66 -19.74 6.19
N TYR A 121 6.31 -18.96 5.16
CA TYR A 121 5.05 -18.21 5.16
C TYR A 121 3.82 -19.11 5.20
N LYS A 122 3.90 -20.35 4.67
CA LYS A 122 2.78 -21.31 4.71
C LYS A 122 2.56 -21.87 6.10
N GLU A 123 3.66 -22.13 6.83
CA GLU A 123 3.56 -22.53 8.24
C GLU A 123 3.01 -21.39 9.11
N PHE A 124 3.34 -20.15 8.77
CA PHE A 124 2.76 -19.00 9.45
C PHE A 124 1.27 -18.84 9.08
N GLU A 125 0.92 -18.94 7.80
CA GLU A 125 -0.47 -18.86 7.31
C GLU A 125 -1.38 -19.89 7.99
N ALA A 126 -0.88 -21.12 8.23
CA ALA A 126 -1.63 -22.17 8.91
C ALA A 126 -2.01 -21.83 10.36
N LYS A 127 -1.39 -20.81 10.98
CA LYS A 127 -1.71 -20.31 12.32
C LYS A 127 -2.78 -19.22 12.31
N LEU A 128 -3.13 -18.67 11.15
CA LEU A 128 -4.11 -17.59 11.04
C LEU A 128 -5.56 -18.04 11.37
N PRO A 129 -6.05 -19.22 10.94
CA PRO A 129 -7.43 -19.60 11.20
C PRO A 129 -7.83 -19.56 12.68
N PRO A 130 -7.11 -20.19 13.62
CA PRO A 130 -7.48 -20.10 15.03
C PRO A 130 -7.36 -18.69 15.61
N PHE A 131 -6.41 -17.89 15.13
CA PHE A 131 -6.28 -16.50 15.52
C PHE A 131 -7.49 -15.67 15.04
N ILE A 132 -7.93 -15.86 13.80
CA ILE A 132 -9.10 -15.16 13.26
C ILE A 132 -10.36 -15.55 13.99
N GLU A 133 -10.52 -16.83 14.30
CA GLU A 133 -11.67 -17.32 15.08
C GLU A 133 -11.75 -16.67 16.46
N GLU A 134 -10.59 -16.47 17.11
CA GLU A 134 -10.53 -15.77 18.40
C GLU A 134 -10.94 -14.29 18.28
N GLN A 135 -10.62 -13.63 17.16
CA GLN A 135 -10.86 -12.19 16.98
C GLN A 135 -12.27 -11.87 16.47
N VAL A 136 -12.84 -12.71 15.60
CA VAL A 136 -14.09 -12.41 14.87
C VAL A 136 -15.09 -13.58 14.86
N GLY A 137 -14.82 -14.69 15.54
CA GLY A 137 -15.68 -15.90 15.50
C GLY A 137 -17.12 -15.60 15.88
N ASP A 138 -17.35 -14.90 16.98
CA ASP A 138 -18.69 -14.50 17.45
C ASP A 138 -19.45 -13.65 16.42
N ASP A 139 -18.76 -12.76 15.73
CA ASP A 139 -19.33 -11.90 14.68
C ASP A 139 -19.62 -12.70 13.41
N ASN A 140 -18.75 -13.63 13.05
CA ASN A 140 -18.97 -14.55 11.94
C ASN A 140 -20.25 -15.37 12.14
N ASP A 141 -20.44 -15.92 13.33
CA ASP A 141 -21.65 -16.67 13.72
C ASP A 141 -22.89 -15.78 13.66
N ARG A 142 -22.79 -14.56 14.14
CA ARG A 142 -23.89 -13.60 14.18
C ARG A 142 -24.35 -13.15 12.79
N PHE A 143 -23.43 -12.96 11.85
CA PHE A 143 -23.73 -12.45 10.51
C PHE A 143 -23.80 -13.56 9.45
N GLY A 144 -23.49 -14.81 9.79
CA GLY A 144 -23.46 -15.93 8.85
C GLY A 144 -22.37 -15.76 7.77
N ALA A 145 -21.31 -15.02 8.08
CA ALA A 145 -20.17 -14.80 7.22
C ALA A 145 -18.93 -15.50 7.78
N SER A 146 -17.97 -15.79 6.96
CA SER A 146 -16.66 -16.26 7.42
C SER A 146 -15.56 -15.37 6.85
N VAL A 147 -14.62 -14.96 7.72
CA VAL A 147 -13.44 -14.21 7.33
C VAL A 147 -12.26 -15.17 7.25
N VAL A 148 -11.58 -15.18 6.12
CA VAL A 148 -10.39 -16.02 5.90
C VAL A 148 -9.27 -15.12 5.41
N PHE A 149 -8.11 -15.17 6.07
CA PHE A 149 -6.91 -14.45 5.66
C PHE A 149 -5.93 -15.37 4.96
N TYR A 150 -5.39 -14.89 3.86
CA TYR A 150 -4.35 -15.54 3.08
C TYR A 150 -3.11 -14.68 3.08
N LEU A 151 -1.94 -15.32 3.08
CA LEU A 151 -0.67 -14.65 2.86
C LEU A 151 -0.27 -14.77 1.40
N GLN A 152 -0.15 -13.64 0.75
CA GLN A 152 0.35 -13.58 -0.62
C GLN A 152 1.77 -12.99 -0.62
N PRO A 153 2.78 -13.71 -1.11
CA PRO A 153 4.12 -13.15 -1.25
C PRO A 153 4.10 -11.92 -2.17
N LEU A 154 4.70 -10.82 -1.72
CA LEU A 154 4.73 -9.53 -2.43
C LEU A 154 5.17 -9.66 -3.89
N ARG A 155 6.16 -10.52 -4.16
CA ARG A 155 6.68 -10.76 -5.53
C ARG A 155 5.66 -11.44 -6.45
N SER A 156 4.64 -12.10 -5.92
CA SER A 156 3.63 -12.80 -6.72
C SER A 156 2.43 -11.91 -7.08
N ILE A 157 2.22 -10.80 -6.38
CA ILE A 157 1.04 -9.94 -6.53
C ILE A 157 0.87 -9.49 -7.98
N HIS A 158 1.93 -8.98 -8.60
CA HIS A 158 1.85 -8.37 -9.93
C HIS A 158 1.32 -9.30 -11.04
N LEU A 159 1.60 -10.61 -10.97
CA LEU A 159 1.24 -11.57 -12.04
C LEU A 159 0.18 -12.60 -11.64
N ASN A 160 -0.06 -12.78 -10.34
CA ASN A 160 -0.89 -13.89 -9.84
C ASN A 160 -1.96 -13.42 -8.86
N SER A 161 -2.35 -12.16 -8.89
CA SER A 161 -3.42 -11.66 -8.06
C SER A 161 -4.70 -11.51 -8.89
N ASP A 162 -5.78 -12.12 -8.43
CA ASP A 162 -7.11 -12.06 -9.04
C ASP A 162 -8.13 -11.45 -8.02
N PHE A 163 -7.64 -10.63 -7.07
CA PHE A 163 -8.52 -10.01 -6.08
C PHE A 163 -9.30 -8.83 -6.67
N MET A 164 -10.52 -8.63 -6.16
CA MET A 164 -11.42 -7.58 -6.64
C MET A 164 -10.86 -6.17 -6.36
N PHE A 165 -10.11 -6.01 -5.28
CA PHE A 165 -9.48 -4.76 -4.89
C PHE A 165 -7.97 -4.98 -4.76
N GLU A 166 -7.21 -4.27 -5.57
CA GLU A 166 -5.76 -4.27 -5.53
C GLU A 166 -5.26 -2.82 -5.50
N ALA A 167 -4.11 -2.60 -4.86
CA ALA A 167 -3.51 -1.27 -4.79
C ALA A 167 -3.09 -0.75 -6.17
N GLU A 168 -2.67 -1.66 -7.05
CA GLU A 168 -2.28 -1.37 -8.43
C GLU A 168 -2.84 -2.45 -9.38
N PRO A 169 -3.20 -2.10 -10.62
CA PRO A 169 -3.67 -3.09 -11.59
C PRO A 169 -2.61 -4.18 -11.82
N GLY A 170 -2.98 -5.42 -11.56
CA GLY A 170 -2.13 -6.58 -11.78
C GLY A 170 -1.94 -6.92 -13.26
N GLY A 171 -0.82 -7.55 -13.62
CA GLY A 171 -0.61 -8.19 -14.90
C GLY A 171 -1.23 -9.58 -14.93
N ASN A 172 -1.58 -10.09 -16.13
CA ASN A 172 -2.06 -11.45 -16.29
C ASN A 172 -0.93 -12.37 -16.78
N ALA A 173 -0.48 -13.29 -15.91
CA ALA A 173 0.58 -14.23 -16.24
C ALA A 173 0.28 -15.04 -17.52
N ARG A 174 -0.98 -15.42 -17.75
CA ARG A 174 -1.38 -16.16 -18.97
C ARG A 174 -1.13 -15.34 -20.23
N SER A 175 -1.42 -14.04 -20.20
CA SER A 175 -1.16 -13.14 -21.32
C SER A 175 0.35 -13.00 -21.58
N VAL A 176 1.16 -12.92 -20.54
CA VAL A 176 2.62 -12.86 -20.66
C VAL A 176 3.16 -14.15 -21.29
N TYR A 177 2.73 -15.34 -20.83
CA TYR A 177 3.14 -16.61 -21.43
C TYR A 177 2.68 -16.74 -22.87
N ALA A 178 1.46 -16.32 -23.21
CA ALA A 178 0.98 -16.33 -24.60
C ALA A 178 1.86 -15.46 -25.50
N LEU A 179 2.24 -14.27 -25.06
CA LEU A 179 3.14 -13.38 -25.81
C LEU A 179 4.53 -13.99 -25.99
N ILE A 180 5.08 -14.65 -24.96
CA ILE A 180 6.37 -15.35 -25.05
C ILE A 180 6.29 -16.47 -26.11
N VAL A 181 5.23 -17.28 -26.12
CA VAL A 181 5.03 -18.34 -27.10
C VAL A 181 4.97 -17.75 -28.51
N ILE A 182 4.19 -16.67 -28.71
CA ILE A 182 4.11 -15.99 -30.03
C ILE A 182 5.49 -15.46 -30.45
N ALA A 183 6.24 -14.85 -29.54
CA ALA A 183 7.58 -14.35 -29.84
C ALA A 183 8.53 -15.49 -30.28
N ILE A 184 8.50 -16.62 -29.59
CA ILE A 184 9.29 -17.81 -29.97
C ILE A 184 8.90 -18.30 -31.37
N PHE A 185 7.60 -18.40 -31.68
CA PHE A 185 7.14 -18.78 -33.03
C PHE A 185 7.63 -17.82 -34.11
N MET A 186 7.59 -16.51 -33.86
CA MET A 186 8.10 -15.52 -34.80
C MET A 186 9.60 -15.66 -35.03
N VAL A 187 10.38 -15.94 -34.01
CA VAL A 187 11.82 -16.21 -34.16
C VAL A 187 12.08 -17.46 -34.99
N ILE A 188 11.32 -18.55 -34.77
CA ILE A 188 11.46 -19.79 -35.55
C ILE A 188 11.12 -19.53 -37.03
N ILE A 189 10.04 -18.80 -37.32
CA ILE A 189 9.66 -18.48 -38.72
C ILE A 189 10.71 -17.59 -39.38
N ALA A 190 11.32 -16.67 -38.65
CA ALA A 190 12.39 -15.79 -39.18
C ALA A 190 13.70 -16.56 -39.48
N TRP A 191 13.88 -17.75 -38.93
CA TRP A 191 15.07 -18.60 -39.10
C TRP A 191 14.93 -19.60 -40.25
N VAL A 192 13.72 -19.83 -40.77
CA VAL A 192 13.39 -20.69 -41.88
C VAL A 192 13.32 -19.91 -43.20
#